data_7f624f6471f6f8dddc2fa6df4f151668
#
_entry.id   7f624f6471f6f8dddc2fa6df4f151668
#
_cell.length_a   1.000
_cell.length_b   1.000
_cell.length_c   1.000
_cell.angle_alpha   90.00
_cell.angle_beta   90.00
_cell.angle_gamma   90.00
#
_symmetry.space_group_name_H-M   'P 1'
#
loop_
_entity.id
_entity.type
_entity.pdbx_description
1 polymer ?
#
loop_
_entity_poly.entity_id
_entity_poly.type
_entity_poly.pdbx_seq_one_letter_code
_entity_poly.pdbx_strand_id
1 'polypeptide(L)'
;GEEYMPSYPVFILSLLQSLNSTLKNFDVEKTSYGYCYYSLIIAALIKNGVTQDKVEGIIQFLSKFAFSMYEKSRDSFSNVEYNNFYTDYVKSYRASYGVEKLLEILTESYIIKDDDGSYKFSYKYIFYYLIAASISRIQDSEKLKAIIKELCDNMHREKEANILIFLANQNIIPGVIQELIFYSWLPFEDYKPITLETNDRLF
;
A
#
# COMPACT_ATOMS: atom_id res chain seq x y z
N GLY A 1 -12.95 6.51 19.75
CA GLY A 1 -11.86 6.18 18.85
C GLY A 1 -12.40 5.24 17.80
N GLU A 2 -12.61 5.76 16.58
CA GLU A 2 -13.04 4.93 15.46
C GLU A 2 -11.91 3.98 15.08
N GLU A 3 -12.27 2.72 14.87
CA GLU A 3 -11.34 1.64 14.55
C GLU A 3 -10.75 1.84 13.15
N TYR A 4 -9.58 2.43 13.07
CA TYR A 4 -8.81 2.55 11.81
C TYR A 4 -8.23 1.22 11.32
N MET A 5 -8.42 0.14 12.07
CA MET A 5 -7.96 -1.19 11.72
C MET A 5 -9.17 -2.11 11.57
N PRO A 6 -9.36 -2.77 10.41
CA PRO A 6 -10.44 -3.75 10.30
C PRO A 6 -10.23 -4.84 11.35
N SER A 7 -11.26 -5.10 12.16
CA SER A 7 -11.24 -6.14 13.22
C SER A 7 -11.29 -7.55 12.64
N TYR A 8 -10.58 -7.81 11.55
CA TYR A 8 -10.49 -9.18 11.04
C TYR A 8 -9.56 -10.01 11.94
N PRO A 9 -10.05 -11.11 12.52
CA PRO A 9 -9.24 -11.97 13.40
C PRO A 9 -7.90 -12.38 12.81
N VAL A 10 -7.82 -12.52 11.47
CA VAL A 10 -6.60 -12.86 10.76
C VAL A 10 -5.52 -11.77 10.89
N PHE A 11 -5.91 -10.49 10.92
CA PHE A 11 -4.97 -9.38 11.12
C PHE A 11 -4.40 -9.38 12.53
N ILE A 12 -5.27 -9.54 13.54
CA ILE A 12 -4.87 -9.60 14.96
C ILE A 12 -3.94 -10.79 15.19
N LEU A 13 -4.29 -11.97 14.65
CA LEU A 13 -3.47 -13.18 14.80
C LEU A 13 -2.11 -13.04 14.11
N SER A 14 -2.08 -12.50 12.90
CA SER A 14 -0.82 -12.30 12.15
C SER A 14 0.07 -11.26 12.82
N LEU A 15 -0.53 -10.23 13.43
CA LEU A 15 0.18 -9.22 14.20
C LEU A 15 0.79 -9.83 15.47
N LEU A 16 0.03 -10.64 16.20
CA LEU A 16 0.50 -11.35 17.38
C LEU A 16 1.60 -12.38 17.01
N GLN A 17 1.47 -13.08 15.89
CA GLN A 17 2.48 -14.02 15.41
C GLN A 17 3.76 -13.32 14.96
N SER A 18 3.67 -12.17 14.27
CA SER A 18 4.84 -11.40 13.86
C SER A 18 5.56 -10.76 15.05
N LEU A 19 4.82 -10.29 16.06
CA LEU A 19 5.37 -9.82 17.32
C LEU A 19 6.16 -10.92 18.06
N ASN A 20 5.70 -12.16 18.00
CA ASN A 20 6.36 -13.29 18.68
C ASN A 20 7.62 -13.81 17.94
N SER A 21 7.66 -13.70 16.62
CA SER A 21 8.75 -14.25 15.80
C SER A 21 9.88 -13.24 15.47
N THR A 22 9.60 -11.94 15.52
CA THR A 22 10.50 -10.90 14.97
C THR A 22 11.05 -9.93 16.03
N LEU A 23 10.72 -10.12 17.31
CA LEU A 23 11.06 -9.20 18.42
C LEU A 23 12.53 -8.92 18.64
N LYS A 24 13.46 -9.49 17.86
CA LYS A 24 14.91 -9.25 18.06
C LYS A 24 15.48 -8.03 17.32
N ASN A 25 14.75 -7.43 16.35
CA ASN A 25 15.25 -6.27 15.58
C ASN A 25 14.11 -5.31 15.18
N PHE A 26 13.29 -4.91 16.14
CA PHE A 26 12.22 -3.93 15.91
C PHE A 26 12.79 -2.51 15.93
N ASP A 27 12.76 -1.87 14.78
CA ASP A 27 12.91 -0.43 14.65
C ASP A 27 11.57 0.22 14.99
N VAL A 28 11.40 0.67 16.22
CA VAL A 28 10.16 1.22 16.80
C VAL A 28 9.71 2.51 16.10
N GLU A 29 10.56 3.09 15.25
CA GLU A 29 10.29 4.32 14.51
C GLU A 29 9.38 4.12 13.26
N LYS A 30 9.16 2.89 12.82
CA LYS A 30 8.21 2.63 11.73
C LYS A 30 6.81 2.57 12.31
N THR A 31 6.03 3.58 12.01
CA THR A 31 4.63 3.73 12.44
C THR A 31 3.86 2.42 12.24
N SER A 32 3.13 2.01 13.25
CA SER A 32 2.53 0.69 13.40
C SER A 32 1.63 0.23 12.24
N TYR A 33 0.98 1.16 11.53
CA TYR A 33 -0.03 0.84 10.52
C TYR A 33 0.55 0.24 9.23
N GLY A 34 1.51 0.90 8.58
CA GLY A 34 2.16 0.38 7.36
C GLY A 34 2.96 -0.89 7.60
N TYR A 35 3.59 -0.99 8.79
CA TYR A 35 4.36 -2.16 9.20
C TYR A 35 3.49 -3.43 9.34
N CYS A 36 2.23 -3.30 9.77
CA CYS A 36 1.32 -4.44 9.87
C CYS A 36 1.10 -5.09 8.50
N TYR A 37 0.82 -4.32 7.46
CA TYR A 37 0.58 -4.87 6.13
C TYR A 37 1.83 -5.46 5.50
N TYR A 38 2.98 -4.82 5.70
CA TYR A 38 4.27 -5.37 5.31
C TYR A 38 4.53 -6.73 5.96
N SER A 39 4.35 -6.82 7.28
CA SER A 39 4.55 -8.07 8.03
C SER A 39 3.57 -9.17 7.62
N LEU A 40 2.32 -8.82 7.30
CA LEU A 40 1.32 -9.75 6.78
C LEU A 40 1.74 -10.37 5.45
N ILE A 41 2.22 -9.53 4.52
CA ILE A 41 2.70 -10.00 3.22
C ILE A 41 3.90 -10.93 3.41
N ILE A 42 4.88 -10.54 4.24
CA ILE A 42 6.07 -11.38 4.54
C ILE A 42 5.63 -12.73 5.14
N ALA A 43 4.80 -12.71 6.16
CA ALA A 43 4.34 -13.93 6.83
C ALA A 43 3.61 -14.86 5.88
N ALA A 44 2.75 -14.31 4.99
CA ALA A 44 2.05 -15.09 3.98
C ALA A 44 3.02 -15.73 2.96
N LEU A 45 4.01 -14.98 2.48
CA LEU A 45 5.01 -15.49 1.54
C LEU A 45 5.91 -16.56 2.16
N ILE A 46 6.44 -16.33 3.37
CA ILE A 46 7.30 -17.29 4.06
C ILE A 46 6.54 -18.58 4.38
N LYS A 47 5.28 -18.49 4.83
CA LYS A 47 4.43 -19.66 5.09
C LYS A 47 4.26 -20.54 3.85
N ASN A 48 4.31 -19.96 2.65
CA ASN A 48 4.20 -20.65 1.37
C ASN A 48 5.57 -20.93 0.72
N GLY A 49 6.63 -21.04 1.53
CA GLY A 49 7.94 -21.52 1.12
C GLY A 49 8.83 -20.50 0.42
N VAL A 50 8.49 -19.22 0.46
CA VAL A 50 9.38 -18.17 -0.04
C VAL A 50 10.50 -17.93 0.96
N THR A 51 11.74 -17.98 0.50
CA THR A 51 12.92 -17.70 1.31
C THR A 51 13.09 -16.21 1.56
N GLN A 52 13.65 -15.83 2.71
CA GLN A 52 13.76 -14.44 3.17
C GLN A 52 14.46 -13.51 2.16
N ASP A 53 15.47 -14.03 1.47
CA ASP A 53 16.24 -13.29 0.45
C ASP A 53 15.41 -12.90 -0.79
N LYS A 54 14.29 -13.58 -1.04
CA LYS A 54 13.41 -13.32 -2.20
C LYS A 54 12.20 -12.46 -1.89
N VAL A 55 11.86 -12.30 -0.62
CA VAL A 55 10.66 -11.59 -0.17
C VAL A 55 10.62 -10.15 -0.69
N GLU A 56 11.72 -9.40 -0.53
CA GLU A 56 11.78 -8.00 -0.96
C GLU A 56 11.60 -7.85 -2.48
N GLY A 57 12.15 -8.78 -3.27
CA GLY A 57 11.96 -8.78 -4.72
C GLY A 57 10.49 -8.99 -5.12
N ILE A 58 9.77 -9.84 -4.38
CA ILE A 58 8.33 -10.05 -4.60
C ILE A 58 7.52 -8.81 -4.18
N ILE A 59 7.83 -8.21 -3.04
CA ILE A 59 7.17 -6.99 -2.58
C ILE A 59 7.40 -5.84 -3.56
N GLN A 60 8.61 -5.71 -4.11
CA GLN A 60 8.90 -4.72 -5.14
C GLN A 60 8.07 -4.96 -6.41
N PHE A 61 7.98 -6.21 -6.87
CA PHE A 61 7.13 -6.58 -8.02
C PHE A 61 5.67 -6.22 -7.76
N LEU A 62 5.12 -6.66 -6.61
CA LEU A 62 3.75 -6.41 -6.22
C LEU A 62 3.44 -4.90 -6.13
N SER A 63 4.35 -4.11 -5.56
CA SER A 63 4.15 -2.66 -5.44
C SER A 63 4.05 -1.98 -6.80
N LYS A 64 4.94 -2.34 -7.74
CA LYS A 64 4.90 -1.80 -9.10
C LYS A 64 3.69 -2.28 -9.88
N PHE A 65 3.30 -3.55 -9.69
CA PHE A 65 2.11 -4.11 -10.32
C PHE A 65 0.83 -3.43 -9.81
N ALA A 66 0.68 -3.29 -8.50
CA ALA A 66 -0.44 -2.59 -7.89
C ALA A 66 -0.54 -1.13 -8.37
N PHE A 67 0.58 -0.43 -8.47
CA PHE A 67 0.61 0.95 -8.96
C PHE A 67 0.23 1.02 -10.45
N SER A 68 0.70 0.08 -11.29
CA SER A 68 0.30 0.00 -12.69
C SER A 68 -1.21 -0.25 -12.86
N MET A 69 -1.81 -1.06 -11.99
CA MET A 69 -3.26 -1.25 -11.97
C MET A 69 -4.00 0.04 -11.57
N TYR A 70 -3.49 0.74 -10.57
CA TYR A 70 -4.03 2.02 -10.11
C TYR A 70 -4.02 3.08 -11.23
N GLU A 71 -2.88 3.26 -11.92
CA GLU A 71 -2.76 4.19 -13.06
C GLU A 71 -3.76 3.86 -14.19
N LYS A 72 -4.12 2.59 -14.35
CA LYS A 72 -5.14 2.13 -15.32
C LYS A 72 -6.57 2.11 -14.77
N SER A 73 -6.78 2.60 -13.53
CA SER A 73 -8.08 2.56 -12.83
C SER A 73 -8.69 1.15 -12.78
N ARG A 74 -7.87 0.12 -12.52
CA ARG A 74 -8.28 -1.28 -12.46
C ARG A 74 -8.16 -1.85 -11.06
N ASP A 75 -9.14 -2.66 -10.68
CA ASP A 75 -9.18 -3.41 -9.42
C ASP A 75 -9.03 -4.94 -9.64
N SER A 76 -9.07 -5.37 -10.90
CA SER A 76 -8.85 -6.77 -11.31
C SER A 76 -8.01 -6.84 -12.58
N PHE A 77 -7.44 -8.01 -12.86
CA PHE A 77 -6.60 -8.25 -14.03
C PHE A 77 -6.78 -9.67 -14.57
N SER A 78 -6.52 -9.86 -15.84
CA SER A 78 -6.46 -11.16 -16.50
C SER A 78 -5.05 -11.73 -16.46
N ASN A 79 -4.91 -13.04 -16.74
CA ASN A 79 -3.60 -13.68 -16.89
C ASN A 79 -2.76 -13.01 -17.99
N VAL A 80 -3.39 -12.55 -19.07
CA VAL A 80 -2.71 -11.84 -20.17
C VAL A 80 -2.12 -10.51 -19.70
N GLU A 81 -2.86 -9.73 -18.91
CA GLU A 81 -2.38 -8.46 -18.35
C GLU A 81 -1.25 -8.66 -17.38
N TYR A 82 -1.33 -9.71 -16.54
CA TYR A 82 -0.27 -10.07 -15.62
C TYR A 82 1.02 -10.46 -16.37
N ASN A 83 0.92 -11.33 -17.38
CA ASN A 83 2.05 -11.78 -18.18
C ASN A 83 2.72 -10.62 -18.94
N ASN A 84 1.92 -9.71 -19.49
CA ASN A 84 2.43 -8.51 -20.16
C ASN A 84 3.18 -7.61 -19.18
N PHE A 85 2.61 -7.35 -18.00
CA PHE A 85 3.29 -6.57 -16.97
C PHE A 85 4.60 -7.25 -16.51
N TYR A 86 4.57 -8.58 -16.24
CA TYR A 86 5.76 -9.32 -15.86
C TYR A 86 6.86 -9.22 -16.92
N THR A 87 6.51 -9.37 -18.20
CA THR A 87 7.45 -9.28 -19.33
C THR A 87 8.11 -7.89 -19.39
N ASP A 88 7.34 -6.83 -19.14
CA ASP A 88 7.89 -5.48 -19.09
C ASP A 88 8.73 -5.23 -17.82
N TYR A 89 8.30 -5.78 -16.70
CA TYR A 89 9.03 -5.67 -15.43
C TYR A 89 10.44 -6.29 -15.52
N VAL A 90 10.59 -7.48 -16.10
CA VAL A 90 11.87 -8.17 -16.17
C VAL A 90 12.87 -7.53 -17.14
N LYS A 91 12.44 -6.59 -17.99
CA LYS A 91 13.36 -5.78 -18.81
C LYS A 91 14.20 -4.82 -17.96
N SER A 92 13.69 -4.38 -16.82
CA SER A 92 14.31 -3.36 -15.97
C SER A 92 14.68 -3.88 -14.57
N TYR A 93 14.06 -4.95 -14.13
CA TYR A 93 14.20 -5.50 -12.77
C TYR A 93 14.40 -7.00 -12.82
N ARG A 94 15.16 -7.54 -11.84
CA ARG A 94 15.31 -8.98 -11.68
C ARG A 94 14.10 -9.55 -10.92
N ALA A 95 13.36 -10.47 -11.53
CA ALA A 95 12.31 -11.21 -10.84
C ALA A 95 12.88 -12.37 -10.02
N SER A 96 12.31 -12.63 -8.86
CA SER A 96 12.72 -13.71 -7.96
C SER A 96 12.26 -15.09 -8.44
N TYR A 97 11.20 -15.14 -9.25
CA TYR A 97 10.59 -16.36 -9.80
C TYR A 97 10.12 -16.11 -11.22
N GLY A 98 9.95 -17.20 -12.00
CA GLY A 98 9.27 -17.13 -13.31
C GLY A 98 7.79 -16.73 -13.16
N VAL A 99 7.20 -16.26 -14.25
CA VAL A 99 5.86 -15.66 -14.27
C VAL A 99 4.78 -16.56 -13.68
N GLU A 100 4.73 -17.82 -14.10
CA GLU A 100 3.72 -18.79 -13.63
C GLU A 100 3.91 -19.14 -12.16
N LYS A 101 5.17 -19.42 -11.75
CA LYS A 101 5.48 -19.76 -10.36
C LYS A 101 5.25 -18.60 -9.42
N LEU A 102 5.48 -17.35 -9.86
CA LEU A 102 5.18 -16.18 -9.06
C LEU A 102 3.67 -16.03 -8.85
N LEU A 103 2.85 -16.19 -9.89
CA LEU A 103 1.40 -16.12 -9.76
C LEU A 103 0.86 -17.22 -8.85
N GLU A 104 1.36 -18.45 -8.97
CA GLU A 104 1.03 -19.58 -8.08
C GLU A 104 1.32 -19.23 -6.62
N ILE A 105 2.54 -18.75 -6.31
CA ILE A 105 2.92 -18.32 -4.95
C ILE A 105 1.96 -17.24 -4.42
N LEU A 106 1.61 -16.25 -5.26
CA LEU A 106 0.75 -15.14 -4.84
C LEU A 106 -0.69 -15.59 -4.58
N THR A 107 -1.20 -16.57 -5.31
CA THR A 107 -2.52 -17.17 -5.08
C THR A 107 -2.53 -18.10 -3.88
N GLU A 108 -1.54 -18.96 -3.72
CA GLU A 108 -1.39 -19.83 -2.54
C GLU A 108 -1.20 -19.03 -1.25
N SER A 109 -0.54 -17.87 -1.33
CA SER A 109 -0.37 -16.94 -0.19
C SER A 109 -1.61 -16.10 0.10
N TYR A 110 -2.69 -16.26 -0.66
CA TYR A 110 -3.91 -15.42 -0.56
C TYR A 110 -3.64 -13.91 -0.66
N ILE A 111 -2.53 -13.52 -1.28
CA ILE A 111 -2.27 -12.10 -1.62
C ILE A 111 -3.11 -11.71 -2.82
N ILE A 112 -3.20 -12.60 -3.80
CA ILE A 112 -4.05 -12.52 -4.96
C ILE A 112 -5.07 -13.66 -4.89
N LYS A 113 -6.31 -13.41 -5.28
CA LYS A 113 -7.33 -14.44 -5.46
C LYS A 113 -7.73 -14.53 -6.92
N ASP A 114 -7.97 -15.76 -7.34
CA ASP A 114 -8.59 -16.08 -8.62
C ASP A 114 -10.12 -16.07 -8.44
N ASP A 115 -10.81 -15.44 -9.37
CA ASP A 115 -12.26 -15.31 -9.43
C ASP A 115 -12.67 -15.66 -10.88
N ASP A 116 -12.71 -16.95 -11.19
CA ASP A 116 -13.02 -17.52 -12.52
C ASP A 116 -12.16 -16.97 -13.67
N GLY A 117 -10.83 -16.90 -13.46
CA GLY A 117 -9.86 -16.40 -14.44
C GLY A 117 -9.69 -14.88 -14.43
N SER A 118 -10.36 -14.18 -13.54
CA SER A 118 -10.10 -12.80 -13.19
C SER A 118 -9.40 -12.73 -11.83
N TYR A 119 -8.23 -12.15 -11.79
CA TYR A 119 -7.42 -12.05 -10.58
C TYR A 119 -7.60 -10.69 -9.92
N LYS A 120 -7.58 -10.66 -8.58
CA LYS A 120 -7.60 -9.41 -7.80
C LYS A 120 -6.84 -9.56 -6.49
N PHE A 121 -6.39 -8.47 -5.90
CA PHE A 121 -5.84 -8.49 -4.55
C PHE A 121 -6.91 -8.95 -3.56
N SER A 122 -6.57 -9.94 -2.71
CA SER A 122 -7.52 -10.53 -1.76
C SER A 122 -8.04 -9.52 -0.75
N TYR A 123 -7.20 -8.56 -0.38
CA TYR A 123 -7.51 -7.51 0.58
C TYR A 123 -7.21 -6.14 0.00
N LYS A 124 -8.22 -5.27 -0.06
CA LYS A 124 -8.10 -3.91 -0.62
C LYS A 124 -7.02 -3.06 0.07
N TYR A 125 -6.83 -3.23 1.38
CA TYR A 125 -5.82 -2.48 2.12
C TYR A 125 -4.38 -2.93 1.81
N ILE A 126 -4.15 -4.21 1.48
CA ILE A 126 -2.86 -4.67 0.93
C ILE A 126 -2.59 -3.98 -0.41
N PHE A 127 -3.60 -3.89 -1.26
CA PHE A 127 -3.50 -3.18 -2.54
C PHE A 127 -3.15 -1.71 -2.35
N TYR A 128 -3.83 -0.99 -1.45
CA TYR A 128 -3.55 0.41 -1.15
C TYR A 128 -2.15 0.62 -0.55
N TYR A 129 -1.74 -0.26 0.37
CA TYR A 129 -0.40 -0.25 0.93
C TYR A 129 0.68 -0.42 -0.15
N LEU A 130 0.51 -1.36 -1.09
CA LEU A 130 1.46 -1.62 -2.16
C LEU A 130 1.54 -0.46 -3.15
N ILE A 131 0.42 0.21 -3.45
CA ILE A 131 0.40 1.44 -4.25
C ILE A 131 1.23 2.52 -3.56
N ALA A 132 0.97 2.78 -2.28
CA ALA A 132 1.72 3.75 -1.49
C ALA A 132 3.22 3.41 -1.45
N ALA A 133 3.58 2.13 -1.28
CA ALA A 133 4.97 1.66 -1.31
C ALA A 133 5.64 1.87 -2.67
N SER A 134 4.90 1.85 -3.77
CA SER A 134 5.45 2.21 -5.09
C SER A 134 5.64 3.70 -5.24
N ILE A 135 4.65 4.50 -4.83
CA ILE A 135 4.70 5.97 -4.91
C ILE A 135 5.85 6.52 -4.07
N SER A 136 6.07 5.99 -2.84
CA SER A 136 7.15 6.43 -1.95
C SER A 136 8.57 6.24 -2.53
N ARG A 137 8.72 5.42 -3.56
CA ARG A 137 9.99 5.17 -4.24
C ARG A 137 10.20 6.00 -5.52
N ILE A 138 9.26 6.88 -5.86
CA ILE A 138 9.38 7.76 -7.01
C ILE A 138 10.38 8.86 -6.68
N GLN A 139 11.45 8.94 -7.48
CA GLN A 139 12.51 9.95 -7.30
C GLN A 139 12.23 11.23 -8.07
N ASP A 140 11.40 11.16 -9.11
CA ASP A 140 10.98 12.32 -9.89
C ASP A 140 10.01 13.17 -9.04
N SER A 141 10.50 14.29 -8.58
CA SER A 141 9.79 15.24 -7.71
C SER A 141 8.51 15.77 -8.35
N GLU A 142 8.52 16.10 -9.64
CA GLU A 142 7.35 16.66 -10.33
C GLU A 142 6.26 15.60 -10.55
N LYS A 143 6.67 14.39 -10.94
CA LYS A 143 5.74 13.26 -11.03
C LYS A 143 5.13 12.94 -9.66
N LEU A 144 5.92 12.93 -8.60
CA LEU A 144 5.47 12.66 -7.24
C LEU A 144 4.45 13.69 -6.77
N LYS A 145 4.72 14.99 -6.97
CA LYS A 145 3.80 16.09 -6.65
C LYS A 145 2.47 15.97 -7.39
N ALA A 146 2.52 15.65 -8.69
CA ALA A 146 1.32 15.48 -9.48
C ALA A 146 0.43 14.34 -8.94
N ILE A 147 1.03 13.20 -8.56
CA ILE A 147 0.32 12.07 -7.98
C ILE A 147 -0.27 12.45 -6.61
N ILE A 148 0.50 13.10 -5.74
CA ILE A 148 0.03 13.52 -4.41
C ILE A 148 -1.15 14.49 -4.56
N LYS A 149 -1.03 15.46 -5.46
CA LYS A 149 -2.12 16.39 -5.75
C LYS A 149 -3.39 15.65 -6.19
N GLU A 150 -3.28 14.74 -7.15
CA GLU A 150 -4.41 13.94 -7.63
C GLU A 150 -5.07 13.13 -6.49
N LEU A 151 -4.26 12.51 -5.62
CA LEU A 151 -4.76 11.79 -4.46
C LEU A 151 -5.50 12.72 -3.49
N CYS A 152 -4.96 13.91 -3.22
CA CYS A 152 -5.59 14.90 -2.34
C CYS A 152 -6.90 15.44 -2.93
N ASP A 153 -6.94 15.75 -4.22
CA ASP A 153 -8.16 16.19 -4.91
C ASP A 153 -9.29 15.13 -4.84
N ASN A 154 -8.91 13.86 -4.69
CA ASN A 154 -9.83 12.72 -4.61
C ASN A 154 -9.91 12.08 -3.20
N MET A 155 -9.45 12.75 -2.14
CA MET A 155 -9.41 12.19 -0.78
C MET A 155 -10.79 11.82 -0.20
N HIS A 156 -11.87 12.29 -0.80
CA HIS A 156 -13.23 11.86 -0.45
C HIS A 156 -13.54 10.41 -0.83
N ARG A 157 -12.71 9.78 -1.64
CA ARG A 157 -12.81 8.36 -2.02
C ARG A 157 -11.97 7.50 -1.09
N GLU A 158 -12.53 6.36 -0.68
CA GLU A 158 -11.87 5.43 0.24
C GLU A 158 -10.47 5.00 -0.20
N LYS A 159 -10.28 4.71 -1.49
CA LYS A 159 -9.02 4.25 -2.06
C LYS A 159 -7.93 5.31 -1.90
N GLU A 160 -8.17 6.51 -2.39
CA GLU A 160 -7.23 7.63 -2.39
C GLU A 160 -6.89 8.07 -0.96
N ALA A 161 -7.88 8.16 -0.08
CA ALA A 161 -7.69 8.47 1.34
C ALA A 161 -6.75 7.45 2.02
N ASN A 162 -6.97 6.16 1.80
CA ASN A 162 -6.13 5.12 2.42
C ASN A 162 -4.71 5.10 1.83
N ILE A 163 -4.54 5.35 0.52
CA ILE A 163 -3.22 5.50 -0.08
C ILE A 163 -2.46 6.66 0.58
N LEU A 164 -3.12 7.81 0.80
CA LEU A 164 -2.53 8.96 1.50
C LEU A 164 -2.13 8.62 2.95
N ILE A 165 -3.00 7.91 3.69
CA ILE A 165 -2.68 7.43 5.04
C ILE A 165 -1.44 6.55 5.04
N PHE A 166 -1.34 5.58 4.10
CA PHE A 166 -0.16 4.75 3.98
C PHE A 166 1.08 5.53 3.57
N LEU A 167 0.96 6.51 2.67
CA LEU A 167 2.06 7.39 2.29
C LEU A 167 2.59 8.19 3.48
N ALA A 168 1.70 8.78 4.28
CA ALA A 168 2.08 9.54 5.48
C ALA A 168 2.77 8.66 6.54
N ASN A 169 2.50 7.36 6.55
CA ASN A 169 3.07 6.39 7.49
C ASN A 169 4.34 5.67 6.98
N GLN A 170 4.69 5.81 5.72
CA GLN A 170 5.96 5.30 5.21
C GLN A 170 7.02 6.39 5.40
N ASN A 171 8.26 6.04 5.78
CA ASN A 171 9.39 7.00 5.92
C ASN A 171 9.64 7.69 4.58
N ILE A 172 8.89 8.73 4.32
CA ILE A 172 8.88 9.46 3.06
C ILE A 172 9.91 10.58 3.17
N ILE A 173 10.58 10.84 2.06
CA ILE A 173 11.43 12.00 1.84
C ILE A 173 10.75 13.24 2.44
N PRO A 174 11.40 14.02 3.32
CA PRO A 174 10.78 15.12 4.08
C PRO A 174 9.91 16.08 3.24
N GLY A 175 10.21 16.26 1.96
CA GLY A 175 9.43 17.09 1.06
C GLY A 175 8.02 16.57 0.77
N VAL A 176 7.76 15.26 0.85
CA VAL A 176 6.45 14.69 0.55
C VAL A 176 5.43 15.01 1.63
N ILE A 177 5.85 15.01 2.90
CA ILE A 177 4.97 15.40 4.02
C ILE A 177 4.51 16.84 3.85
N GLN A 178 5.40 17.74 3.44
CA GLN A 178 5.06 19.15 3.19
C GLN A 178 4.06 19.29 2.04
N GLU A 179 4.24 18.54 0.95
CA GLU A 179 3.31 18.53 -0.18
C GLU A 179 1.94 17.94 0.25
N LEU A 180 1.93 16.86 1.04
CA LEU A 180 0.69 16.29 1.59
C LEU A 180 -0.05 17.31 2.45
N ILE A 181 0.65 18.00 3.36
CA ILE A 181 0.06 19.05 4.20
C ILE A 181 -0.49 20.18 3.32
N PHE A 182 0.29 20.65 2.35
CA PHE A 182 -0.12 21.75 1.46
C PHE A 182 -1.39 21.40 0.69
N TYR A 183 -1.40 20.27 -0.03
CA TYR A 183 -2.55 19.88 -0.85
C TYR A 183 -3.76 19.44 -0.03
N SER A 184 -3.58 18.93 1.20
CA SER A 184 -4.70 18.60 2.08
C SER A 184 -5.38 19.84 2.65
N TRP A 185 -4.67 20.97 2.74
CA TRP A 185 -5.19 22.26 3.21
C TRP A 185 -5.98 23.04 2.14
N LEU A 186 -5.56 22.95 0.89
CA LEU A 186 -6.16 23.72 -0.22
C LEU A 186 -7.70 23.66 -0.30
N PRO A 187 -8.36 22.50 -0.14
CA PRO A 187 -9.81 22.43 -0.17
C PRO A 187 -10.50 23.18 0.97
N PHE A 188 -9.76 23.52 2.03
CA PHE A 188 -10.28 24.16 3.25
C PHE A 188 -9.73 25.57 3.45
N GLU A 189 -9.02 26.15 2.47
CA GLU A 189 -8.40 27.47 2.58
C GLU A 189 -9.41 28.58 2.92
N ASP A 190 -10.62 28.48 2.39
CA ASP A 190 -11.71 29.44 2.62
C ASP A 190 -12.48 29.19 3.94
N TYR A 191 -12.19 28.10 4.65
CA TYR A 191 -12.89 27.74 5.89
C TYR A 191 -12.09 28.13 7.12
N LYS A 192 -12.70 28.88 8.03
CA LYS A 192 -12.11 29.15 9.35
C LYS A 192 -12.31 27.91 10.24
N PRO A 193 -11.24 27.39 10.86
CA PRO A 193 -11.38 26.28 11.81
C PRO A 193 -12.23 26.73 12.99
N ILE A 194 -13.17 25.89 13.42
CA ILE A 194 -13.93 26.08 14.65
C ILE A 194 -12.96 25.88 15.82
N THR A 195 -12.71 26.92 16.58
CA THR A 195 -11.88 26.84 17.79
C THR A 195 -12.77 26.78 19.03
N LEU A 196 -12.40 25.94 20.00
CA LEU A 196 -13.12 25.81 21.27
C LEU A 196 -13.06 27.08 22.14
N GLU A 197 -12.20 28.03 21.78
CA GLU A 197 -11.98 29.28 22.52
C GLU A 197 -12.91 30.43 22.11
N THR A 198 -13.56 30.32 20.97
CA THR A 198 -14.57 31.29 20.54
C THR A 198 -15.95 30.83 20.98
N ASN A 199 -16.72 31.76 21.57
CA ASN A 199 -18.13 31.57 21.97
C ASN A 199 -19.08 31.33 20.76
N ASP A 200 -18.62 30.63 19.75
CA ASP A 200 -19.42 30.21 18.61
C ASP A 200 -20.33 29.06 19.05
N ARG A 201 -21.44 29.44 19.67
CA ARG A 201 -22.57 28.52 19.90
C ARG A 201 -23.07 28.10 18.53
N LEU A 202 -22.83 26.83 18.22
CA LEU A 202 -23.51 26.15 17.13
C LEU A 202 -25.04 26.23 17.40
N PHE A 203 -25.73 27.01 16.64
CA PHE A 203 -27.20 26.97 16.54
C PHE A 203 -27.57 26.09 15.36
#